data_bd4a4569e7d938499da2103a3048f570
#
_entry.id   bd4a4569e7d938499da2103a3048f570
#
_cell.length_a   1.000
_cell.length_b   1.000
_cell.length_c   1.000
_cell.angle_alpha   90.00
_cell.angle_beta   90.00
_cell.angle_gamma   90.00
#
_symmetry.space_group_name_H-M   'P 1'
#
loop_
_entity.id
_entity.type
_entity.pdbx_description
1 polymer ?
#
loop_
_entity_poly.entity_id
_entity_poly.type
_entity_poly.pdbx_seq_one_letter_code
_entity_poly.pdbx_strand_id
1 'polypeptide(L)'
;AGRRGSAVPQWTSAPPEPTVNTTTEATKAAPAASTLRLDQSVAKNLFFGEIVEENLFPYPVMRERDRELLGMMVDSIDRFLADKRADFRHWDKDAHQPPEFIQALRELGLFGLIIPEAHGGLELSNAAYARVLAQTSSHDSSVSLTIGAHSSIGMKGVLLFGNEEQKARYLPKLASGEMIADFC
;
A
#
# COMPACT_ATOMS: atom_id res chain seq x y z
N ALA A 1 29.99 -26.31 22.10
CA ALA A 1 28.98 -25.27 22.12
C ALA A 1 28.50 -25.07 20.69
N GLY A 2 27.38 -25.75 20.36
CA GLY A 2 26.84 -25.75 18.99
C GLY A 2 25.96 -24.51 18.74
N ARG A 3 26.27 -23.77 17.71
CA ARG A 3 25.40 -22.70 17.17
C ARG A 3 24.25 -23.39 16.42
N ARG A 4 23.02 -23.23 16.88
CA ARG A 4 21.82 -23.59 16.13
C ARG A 4 21.58 -22.50 15.07
N GLY A 5 21.78 -22.84 13.82
CA GLY A 5 21.36 -22.00 12.71
C GLY A 5 19.84 -21.90 12.64
N SER A 6 19.31 -20.69 12.69
CA SER A 6 17.89 -20.42 12.42
C SER A 6 17.64 -20.55 10.93
N ALA A 7 16.90 -21.58 10.52
CA ALA A 7 16.44 -21.74 9.16
C ALA A 7 15.37 -20.67 8.89
N VAL A 8 15.63 -19.80 7.92
CA VAL A 8 14.63 -18.88 7.36
C VAL A 8 13.64 -19.71 6.55
N PRO A 9 12.31 -19.57 6.72
CA PRO A 9 11.35 -20.27 5.89
C PRO A 9 11.48 -19.81 4.44
N GLN A 10 11.86 -20.73 3.56
CA GLN A 10 11.82 -20.50 2.10
C GLN A 10 10.37 -20.68 1.63
N TRP A 11 9.72 -19.63 1.26
CA TRP A 11 8.42 -19.63 0.56
C TRP A 11 8.64 -19.93 -0.93
N THR A 12 9.08 -21.15 -1.25
CA THR A 12 9.22 -21.63 -2.62
C THR A 12 8.30 -22.81 -2.82
N SER A 13 7.02 -22.56 -3.04
CA SER A 13 6.13 -23.38 -3.86
C SER A 13 4.85 -22.60 -4.12
N ALA A 14 4.61 -22.32 -5.38
CA ALA A 14 3.30 -21.84 -5.81
C ALA A 14 2.25 -22.90 -5.42
N PRO A 15 1.06 -22.50 -4.97
CA PRO A 15 -0.02 -23.45 -4.73
C PRO A 15 -0.35 -24.19 -6.02
N PRO A 16 -0.74 -25.48 -5.96
CA PRO A 16 -1.12 -26.24 -7.13
C PRO A 16 -2.30 -25.56 -7.84
N GLU A 17 -2.23 -25.50 -9.17
CA GLU A 17 -3.31 -24.97 -10.00
C GLU A 17 -4.60 -25.77 -9.74
N PRO A 18 -5.75 -25.08 -9.56
CA PRO A 18 -7.01 -25.77 -9.42
C PRO A 18 -7.36 -26.49 -10.73
N THR A 19 -7.57 -27.80 -10.67
CA THR A 19 -8.11 -28.61 -11.77
C THR A 19 -9.49 -28.08 -12.12
N VAL A 20 -9.61 -27.45 -13.29
CA VAL A 20 -10.88 -26.96 -13.82
C VAL A 20 -11.69 -28.16 -14.32
N ASN A 21 -12.71 -28.52 -13.58
CA ASN A 21 -13.75 -29.42 -14.08
C ASN A 21 -14.65 -28.59 -15.02
N THR A 22 -14.52 -28.82 -16.32
CA THR A 22 -15.39 -28.26 -17.35
C THR A 22 -16.76 -28.91 -17.29
N THR A 23 -17.65 -28.35 -16.48
CA THR A 23 -19.09 -28.56 -16.65
C THR A 23 -19.71 -27.23 -17.04
N THR A 24 -20.21 -27.21 -18.27
CA THR A 24 -20.86 -26.06 -18.91
C THR A 24 -22.10 -25.67 -18.09
N GLU A 25 -22.06 -24.58 -17.35
CA GLU A 25 -23.25 -23.94 -16.84
C GLU A 25 -23.25 -22.45 -17.17
N ALA A 26 -24.46 -22.02 -17.51
CA ALA A 26 -24.85 -20.77 -18.11
C ALA A 26 -24.15 -19.53 -17.53
N THR A 27 -23.68 -18.66 -18.43
CA THR A 27 -23.25 -17.29 -18.24
C THR A 27 -24.28 -16.50 -17.42
N LYS A 28 -24.11 -16.46 -16.12
CA LYS A 28 -24.82 -15.51 -15.27
C LYS A 28 -24.09 -14.17 -15.38
N ALA A 29 -24.77 -13.19 -15.98
CA ALA A 29 -24.25 -11.85 -16.14
C ALA A 29 -23.67 -11.34 -14.81
N ALA A 30 -22.47 -10.76 -14.87
CA ALA A 30 -21.85 -10.12 -13.71
C ALA A 30 -22.84 -9.09 -13.11
N PRO A 31 -23.06 -9.09 -11.80
CA PRO A 31 -23.89 -8.08 -11.18
C PRO A 31 -23.26 -6.70 -11.41
N ALA A 32 -24.07 -5.75 -11.88
CA ALA A 32 -23.71 -4.35 -11.98
C ALA A 32 -23.08 -3.89 -10.68
N ALA A 33 -22.03 -3.02 -10.76
CA ALA A 33 -21.29 -2.51 -9.63
C ALA A 33 -22.23 -2.16 -8.47
N SER A 34 -22.23 -3.00 -7.44
CA SER A 34 -23.05 -2.80 -6.27
C SER A 34 -22.47 -1.60 -5.52
N THR A 35 -23.27 -0.56 -5.37
CA THR A 35 -23.03 0.51 -4.41
C THR A 35 -22.74 -0.14 -3.05
N LEU A 36 -21.48 -0.09 -2.61
CA LEU A 36 -21.07 -0.55 -1.29
C LEU A 36 -21.94 0.19 -0.24
N ARG A 37 -22.88 -0.50 0.35
CA ARG A 37 -23.65 0.06 1.46
C ARG A 37 -22.71 0.12 2.67
N LEU A 38 -22.56 1.29 3.25
CA LEU A 38 -21.69 1.53 4.42
C LEU A 38 -22.09 0.68 5.66
N ASP A 39 -23.32 0.18 5.68
CA ASP A 39 -23.85 -0.75 6.68
C ASP A 39 -23.38 -2.21 6.49
N GLN A 40 -22.70 -2.50 5.37
CA GLN A 40 -22.19 -3.84 5.00
C GLN A 40 -20.66 -3.92 4.99
N SER A 41 -19.98 -3.14 5.83
CA SER A 41 -18.53 -3.22 5.95
C SER A 41 -18.12 -4.60 6.48
N VAL A 42 -17.30 -5.33 5.68
CA VAL A 42 -16.73 -6.63 6.06
C VAL A 42 -16.02 -6.55 7.41
N ALA A 43 -15.22 -5.50 7.62
CA ALA A 43 -14.49 -5.31 8.88
C ALA A 43 -15.43 -5.13 10.07
N LYS A 44 -16.54 -4.37 9.89
CA LYS A 44 -17.53 -4.19 10.93
C LYS A 44 -18.25 -5.49 11.26
N ASN A 45 -18.68 -6.25 10.26
CA ASN A 45 -19.37 -7.52 10.45
C ASN A 45 -18.46 -8.53 11.15
N LEU A 46 -17.19 -8.65 10.73
CA LEU A 46 -16.20 -9.50 11.40
C LEU A 46 -15.99 -9.13 12.86
N PHE A 47 -16.02 -7.84 13.19
CA PHE A 47 -15.91 -7.36 14.57
C PHE A 47 -17.09 -7.80 15.44
N PHE A 48 -18.29 -7.94 14.86
CA PHE A 48 -19.48 -8.47 15.51
C PHE A 48 -19.64 -9.99 15.41
N GLY A 49 -18.66 -10.70 14.82
CA GLY A 49 -18.68 -12.14 14.66
C GLY A 49 -19.52 -12.62 13.47
N GLU A 50 -19.88 -11.73 12.56
CA GLU A 50 -20.64 -12.05 11.35
C GLU A 50 -19.73 -12.16 10.14
N ILE A 51 -19.86 -13.23 9.36
CA ILE A 51 -19.16 -13.42 8.10
C ILE A 51 -20.23 -13.43 7.00
N VAL A 52 -20.20 -12.41 6.15
CA VAL A 52 -21.06 -12.29 4.96
C VAL A 52 -20.20 -12.59 3.74
N GLU A 53 -20.28 -13.82 3.24
CA GLU A 53 -19.42 -14.31 2.15
C GLU A 53 -19.58 -13.49 0.86
N GLU A 54 -20.78 -13.00 0.57
CA GLU A 54 -21.07 -12.17 -0.60
C GLU A 54 -20.30 -10.84 -0.60
N ASN A 55 -19.88 -10.36 0.57
CA ASN A 55 -19.05 -9.16 0.70
C ASN A 55 -17.55 -9.47 0.57
N LEU A 56 -17.16 -10.75 0.64
CA LEU A 56 -15.78 -11.19 0.52
C LEU A 56 -15.45 -11.69 -0.89
N PHE A 57 -16.40 -12.30 -1.58
CA PHE A 57 -16.18 -12.94 -2.88
C PHE A 57 -17.13 -12.40 -3.96
N PRO A 58 -16.64 -12.24 -5.21
CA PRO A 58 -15.25 -12.49 -5.63
C PRO A 58 -14.28 -11.48 -5.03
N TYR A 59 -13.06 -11.92 -4.73
CA TYR A 59 -11.98 -11.02 -4.28
C TYR A 59 -11.79 -9.87 -5.28
N PRO A 60 -11.65 -8.62 -4.80
CA PRO A 60 -11.41 -7.49 -5.70
C PRO A 60 -10.10 -7.70 -6.46
N VAL A 61 -10.22 -7.71 -7.78
CA VAL A 61 -9.07 -7.81 -8.68
C VAL A 61 -8.42 -6.43 -8.78
N MET A 62 -7.10 -6.38 -8.62
CA MET A 62 -6.34 -5.15 -8.81
C MET A 62 -6.49 -4.67 -10.26
N ARG A 63 -6.72 -3.37 -10.46
CA ARG A 63 -6.77 -2.75 -11.80
C ARG A 63 -5.46 -3.04 -12.54
N GLU A 64 -5.53 -3.27 -13.84
CA GLU A 64 -4.34 -3.57 -14.65
C GLU A 64 -3.27 -2.48 -14.52
N ARG A 65 -3.69 -1.23 -14.63
CA ARG A 65 -2.83 -0.07 -14.40
C ARG A 65 -2.11 -0.12 -13.04
N ASP A 66 -2.82 -0.46 -11.95
CA ASP A 66 -2.22 -0.55 -10.62
C ASP A 66 -1.19 -1.69 -10.56
N ARG A 67 -1.46 -2.79 -11.28
CA ARG A 67 -0.57 -3.95 -11.33
C ARG A 67 0.75 -3.63 -12.03
N GLU A 68 0.67 -2.97 -13.18
CA GLU A 68 1.85 -2.55 -13.95
C GLU A 68 2.69 -1.54 -13.18
N LEU A 69 2.03 -0.48 -12.66
CA LEU A 69 2.69 0.55 -11.89
C LEU A 69 3.32 -0.02 -10.60
N LEU A 70 2.59 -0.89 -9.89
CA LEU A 70 3.08 -1.56 -8.69
C LEU A 70 4.34 -2.40 -8.97
N GLY A 71 4.36 -3.15 -10.09
CA GLY A 71 5.53 -3.94 -10.48
C GLY A 71 6.78 -3.07 -10.63
N MET A 72 6.68 -1.98 -11.39
CA MET A 72 7.79 -1.04 -11.57
C MET A 72 8.22 -0.37 -10.26
N MET A 73 7.28 -0.01 -9.40
CA MET A 73 7.57 0.61 -8.11
C MET A 73 8.27 -0.36 -7.16
N VAL A 74 7.77 -1.59 -7.04
CA VAL A 74 8.37 -2.62 -6.18
C VAL A 74 9.81 -2.88 -6.58
N ASP A 75 10.09 -3.06 -7.87
CA ASP A 75 11.45 -3.27 -8.38
C ASP A 75 12.38 -2.07 -8.10
N SER A 76 11.85 -0.85 -8.16
CA SER A 76 12.61 0.37 -7.88
C SER A 76 12.89 0.53 -6.38
N ILE A 77 11.89 0.25 -5.54
CA ILE A 77 12.01 0.24 -4.08
C ILE A 77 13.05 -0.79 -3.65
N ASP A 78 12.97 -2.02 -4.16
CA ASP A 78 13.90 -3.09 -3.81
C ASP A 78 15.35 -2.72 -4.14
N ARG A 79 15.58 -2.25 -5.35
CA ARG A 79 16.92 -1.83 -5.76
C ARG A 79 17.46 -0.69 -4.90
N PHE A 80 16.63 0.29 -4.58
CA PHE A 80 17.05 1.44 -3.79
C PHE A 80 17.31 1.08 -2.33
N LEU A 81 16.42 0.29 -1.69
CA LEU A 81 16.50 -0.02 -0.27
C LEU A 81 17.47 -1.18 0.06
N ALA A 82 17.72 -2.10 -0.87
CA ALA A 82 18.60 -3.24 -0.64
C ALA A 82 20.02 -2.82 -0.19
N ASP A 83 20.53 -1.75 -0.76
CA ASP A 83 21.88 -1.23 -0.47
C ASP A 83 21.94 -0.43 0.84
N LYS A 84 20.78 -0.13 1.45
CA LYS A 84 20.69 0.74 2.64
C LYS A 84 20.67 0.00 3.98
N ARG A 85 20.82 -1.32 4.00
CA ARG A 85 20.71 -2.12 5.24
C ARG A 85 21.65 -1.71 6.37
N ALA A 86 22.88 -1.29 6.02
CA ALA A 86 23.84 -0.83 6.99
C ALA A 86 23.46 0.56 7.54
N ASP A 87 22.97 1.41 6.64
CA ASP A 87 22.55 2.77 6.95
C ASP A 87 21.33 2.77 7.90
N PHE A 88 20.33 1.90 7.65
CA PHE A 88 19.13 1.79 8.51
C PHE A 88 19.50 1.52 9.97
N ARG A 89 20.43 0.62 10.23
CA ARG A 89 20.88 0.33 11.60
C ARG A 89 21.58 1.49 12.28
N HIS A 90 22.23 2.34 11.49
CA HIS A 90 22.86 3.55 12.00
C HIS A 90 21.80 4.62 12.31
N TRP A 91 20.90 4.87 11.36
CA TRP A 91 19.80 5.82 11.51
C TRP A 91 18.83 5.47 12.63
N ASP A 92 18.60 4.17 12.86
CA ASP A 92 17.78 3.69 13.99
C ASP A 92 18.41 4.07 15.34
N LYS A 93 19.73 3.91 15.48
CA LYS A 93 20.46 4.34 16.69
C LYS A 93 20.42 5.84 16.92
N ASP A 94 20.52 6.59 15.85
CA ASP A 94 20.54 8.04 15.88
C ASP A 94 19.11 8.64 15.91
N ALA A 95 18.08 7.80 15.83
CA ALA A 95 16.66 8.17 15.73
C ALA A 95 16.41 9.23 14.63
N HIS A 96 17.11 9.12 13.50
CA HIS A 96 17.10 10.14 12.45
C HIS A 96 17.28 9.52 11.07
N GLN A 97 16.39 9.87 10.12
CA GLN A 97 16.55 9.62 8.70
C GLN A 97 17.12 10.87 8.03
N PRO A 98 18.25 10.76 7.31
CA PRO A 98 18.90 11.97 6.75
C PRO A 98 18.06 12.60 5.64
N PRO A 99 18.14 13.93 5.44
CA PRO A 99 17.36 14.66 4.44
C PRO A 99 17.52 14.13 3.02
N GLU A 100 18.70 13.63 2.66
CA GLU A 100 19.00 13.06 1.34
C GLU A 100 18.22 11.77 1.10
N PHE A 101 18.01 10.99 2.15
CA PHE A 101 17.19 9.78 2.07
C PHE A 101 15.71 10.13 1.87
N ILE A 102 15.20 11.11 2.63
CA ILE A 102 13.83 11.61 2.45
C ILE A 102 13.64 12.19 1.04
N GLN A 103 14.65 12.87 0.51
CA GLN A 103 14.62 13.39 -0.86
C GLN A 103 14.53 12.25 -1.89
N ALA A 104 15.28 11.18 -1.71
CA ALA A 104 15.18 10.01 -2.58
C ALA A 104 13.80 9.32 -2.52
N LEU A 105 13.15 9.27 -1.35
CA LEU A 105 11.76 8.78 -1.24
C LEU A 105 10.77 9.66 -2.01
N ARG A 106 11.00 10.99 -2.05
CA ARG A 106 10.21 11.93 -2.88
C ARG A 106 10.38 11.63 -4.37
N GLU A 107 11.60 11.45 -4.82
CA GLU A 107 11.92 11.15 -6.21
C GLU A 107 11.35 9.80 -6.68
N LEU A 108 11.22 8.83 -5.76
CA LEU A 108 10.51 7.58 -6.00
C LEU A 108 8.97 7.72 -5.97
N GLY A 109 8.43 8.91 -5.69
CA GLY A 109 6.99 9.18 -5.65
C GLY A 109 6.25 8.56 -4.46
N LEU A 110 6.96 8.18 -3.40
CA LEU A 110 6.39 7.42 -2.28
C LEU A 110 5.47 8.25 -1.37
N PHE A 111 5.44 9.56 -1.52
CA PHE A 111 4.50 10.42 -0.78
C PHE A 111 3.17 10.64 -1.52
N GLY A 112 3.14 10.43 -2.85
CA GLY A 112 1.95 10.64 -3.68
C GLY A 112 1.07 9.41 -3.92
N LEU A 113 1.30 8.29 -3.26
CA LEU A 113 0.76 6.97 -3.62
C LEU A 113 -0.75 6.95 -3.83
N ILE A 114 -1.54 7.52 -2.92
CA ILE A 114 -3.01 7.48 -2.93
C ILE A 114 -3.65 8.83 -3.28
N ILE A 115 -2.85 9.86 -3.52
CA ILE A 115 -3.34 11.17 -3.95
C ILE A 115 -3.78 11.07 -5.41
N PRO A 116 -4.94 11.65 -5.80
CA PRO A 116 -5.39 11.66 -7.18
C PRO A 116 -4.39 12.28 -8.14
N GLU A 117 -4.36 11.80 -9.38
CA GLU A 117 -3.51 12.34 -10.45
C GLU A 117 -3.75 13.84 -10.70
N ALA A 118 -4.99 14.29 -10.57
CA ALA A 118 -5.36 15.70 -10.68
C ALA A 118 -4.59 16.62 -9.70
N HIS A 119 -4.04 16.05 -8.63
CA HIS A 119 -3.22 16.74 -7.63
C HIS A 119 -1.75 16.28 -7.64
N GLY A 120 -1.31 15.60 -8.71
CA GLY A 120 0.07 15.17 -8.89
C GLY A 120 0.44 13.87 -8.17
N GLY A 121 -0.53 13.09 -7.70
CA GLY A 121 -0.32 11.78 -7.10
C GLY A 121 -0.39 10.62 -8.09
N LEU A 122 -0.29 9.39 -7.59
CA LEU A 122 -0.31 8.15 -8.38
C LEU A 122 -1.69 7.47 -8.40
N GLU A 123 -2.61 7.92 -7.56
CA GLU A 123 -3.98 7.40 -7.46
C GLU A 123 -4.07 5.87 -7.34
N LEU A 124 -3.14 5.28 -6.59
CA LEU A 124 -3.16 3.84 -6.34
C LEU A 124 -4.38 3.43 -5.52
N SER A 125 -4.89 2.23 -5.83
CA SER A 125 -5.88 1.59 -4.97
C SER A 125 -5.29 1.27 -3.59
N ASN A 126 -6.15 1.12 -2.58
CA ASN A 126 -5.72 0.72 -1.24
C ASN A 126 -4.93 -0.61 -1.24
N ALA A 127 -5.28 -1.53 -2.15
CA ALA A 127 -4.57 -2.80 -2.28
C ALA A 127 -3.14 -2.61 -2.81
N ALA A 128 -2.96 -1.78 -3.85
CA ALA A 128 -1.64 -1.45 -4.38
C ALA A 128 -0.80 -0.67 -3.36
N TYR A 129 -1.39 0.31 -2.69
CA TYR A 129 -0.76 1.04 -1.59
C TYR A 129 -0.27 0.11 -0.47
N ALA A 130 -1.11 -0.81 0.00
CA ALA A 130 -0.73 -1.78 1.03
C ALA A 130 0.46 -2.66 0.59
N ARG A 131 0.53 -3.01 -0.70
CA ARG A 131 1.67 -3.77 -1.26
C ARG A 131 2.96 -2.95 -1.27
N VAL A 132 2.89 -1.66 -1.58
CA VAL A 132 4.06 -0.76 -1.47
C VAL A 132 4.55 -0.69 -0.03
N LEU A 133 3.65 -0.50 0.95
CA LEU A 133 4.03 -0.50 2.36
C LEU A 133 4.62 -1.84 2.82
N ALA A 134 4.05 -2.96 2.39
CA ALA A 134 4.60 -4.28 2.70
C ALA A 134 6.02 -4.44 2.15
N GLN A 135 6.27 -3.95 0.92
CA GLN A 135 7.58 -4.01 0.30
C GLN A 135 8.61 -3.12 1.02
N THR A 136 8.27 -1.87 1.31
CA THR A 136 9.16 -0.97 2.07
C THR A 136 9.45 -1.52 3.46
N SER A 137 8.44 -2.07 4.14
CA SER A 137 8.56 -2.66 5.48
C SER A 137 9.45 -3.92 5.52
N SER A 138 9.56 -4.64 4.40
CA SER A 138 10.46 -5.80 4.31
C SER A 138 11.94 -5.42 4.39
N HIS A 139 12.28 -4.19 4.05
CA HIS A 139 13.62 -3.62 4.17
C HIS A 139 13.82 -2.92 5.51
N ASP A 140 12.90 -2.01 5.85
CA ASP A 140 12.93 -1.24 7.11
C ASP A 140 11.55 -0.72 7.49
N SER A 141 11.14 -0.97 8.74
CA SER A 141 9.82 -0.60 9.26
C SER A 141 9.65 0.91 9.40
N SER A 142 10.70 1.66 9.70
CA SER A 142 10.63 3.12 9.86
C SER A 142 10.38 3.83 8.53
N VAL A 143 10.92 3.31 7.43
CA VAL A 143 10.60 3.79 6.08
C VAL A 143 9.12 3.63 5.77
N SER A 144 8.59 2.43 6.02
CA SER A 144 7.16 2.15 5.84
C SER A 144 6.28 3.02 6.73
N LEU A 145 6.70 3.26 7.97
CA LEU A 145 5.98 4.13 8.90
C LEU A 145 5.96 5.58 8.42
N THR A 146 7.08 6.12 7.95
CA THR A 146 7.17 7.49 7.41
C THR A 146 6.19 7.70 6.26
N ILE A 147 6.16 6.78 5.28
CA ILE A 147 5.25 6.83 4.13
C ILE A 147 3.81 6.59 4.58
N GLY A 148 3.61 5.63 5.47
CA GLY A 148 2.29 5.23 5.95
C GLY A 148 1.61 6.31 6.79
N ALA A 149 2.30 6.93 7.74
CA ALA A 149 1.79 8.01 8.56
C ALA A 149 1.38 9.21 7.69
N HIS A 150 2.27 9.63 6.79
CA HIS A 150 1.97 10.67 5.82
C HIS A 150 0.69 10.39 5.02
N SER A 151 0.58 9.20 4.43
CA SER A 151 -0.52 8.84 3.55
C SER A 151 -1.83 8.55 4.29
N SER A 152 -1.80 8.12 5.54
CA SER A 152 -2.99 7.71 6.30
C SER A 152 -3.46 8.79 7.27
N ILE A 153 -2.77 8.95 8.41
CA ILE A 153 -3.21 9.86 9.47
C ILE A 153 -2.93 11.32 9.15
N GLY A 154 -1.89 11.61 8.37
CA GLY A 154 -1.55 12.98 8.02
C GLY A 154 -2.44 13.56 6.91
N MET A 155 -2.41 12.97 5.73
CA MET A 155 -2.97 13.55 4.50
C MET A 155 -4.43 13.16 4.22
N LYS A 156 -4.84 11.96 4.63
CA LYS A 156 -6.13 11.39 4.24
C LYS A 156 -7.33 12.21 4.73
N GLY A 157 -7.18 12.94 5.83
CA GLY A 157 -8.20 13.89 6.31
C GLY A 157 -8.49 15.00 5.30
N VAL A 158 -7.45 15.58 4.71
CA VAL A 158 -7.59 16.61 3.65
C VAL A 158 -8.20 16.00 2.39
N LEU A 159 -7.75 14.81 2.00
CA LEU A 159 -8.25 14.12 0.82
C LEU A 159 -9.76 13.81 0.90
N LEU A 160 -10.23 13.33 2.06
CA LEU A 160 -11.62 12.89 2.24
C LEU A 160 -12.58 14.03 2.59
N PHE A 161 -12.14 15.00 3.38
CA PHE A 161 -13.01 16.00 4.01
C PHE A 161 -12.64 17.44 3.68
N GLY A 162 -11.47 17.67 3.05
CA GLY A 162 -11.07 19.01 2.61
C GLY A 162 -12.02 19.56 1.54
N ASN A 163 -12.27 20.86 1.58
CA ASN A 163 -12.93 21.56 0.47
C ASN A 163 -11.96 21.70 -0.71
N GLU A 164 -12.47 22.14 -1.88
CA GLU A 164 -11.67 22.21 -3.11
C GLU A 164 -10.47 23.17 -2.99
N GLU A 165 -10.62 24.27 -2.27
CA GLU A 165 -9.51 25.21 -2.01
C GLU A 165 -8.41 24.55 -1.16
N GLN A 166 -8.79 23.82 -0.11
CA GLN A 166 -7.85 23.10 0.75
C GLN A 166 -7.15 21.99 -0.03
N LYS A 167 -7.88 21.22 -0.83
CA LYS A 167 -7.30 20.17 -1.68
C LYS A 167 -6.32 20.74 -2.70
N ALA A 168 -6.71 21.77 -3.41
CA ALA A 168 -5.85 22.44 -4.40
C ALA A 168 -4.59 23.04 -3.77
N ARG A 169 -4.69 23.53 -2.54
CA ARG A 169 -3.57 24.14 -1.80
C ARG A 169 -2.59 23.11 -1.25
N TYR A 170 -3.08 22.01 -0.69
CA TYR A 170 -2.26 21.08 0.10
C TYR A 170 -1.88 19.81 -0.64
N LEU A 171 -2.80 19.21 -1.41
CA LEU A 171 -2.54 17.89 -2.00
C LEU A 171 -1.36 17.86 -2.97
N PRO A 172 -1.11 18.86 -3.83
CA PRO A 172 0.09 18.84 -4.68
C PRO A 172 1.40 18.85 -3.90
N LYS A 173 1.46 19.60 -2.80
CA LYS A 173 2.64 19.66 -1.93
C LYS A 173 2.85 18.39 -1.12
N LEU A 174 1.75 17.75 -0.73
CA LEU A 174 1.77 16.46 -0.06
C LEU A 174 2.15 15.34 -1.05
N ALA A 175 1.66 15.40 -2.30
CA ALA A 175 1.99 14.42 -3.33
C ALA A 175 3.48 14.43 -3.68
N SER A 176 4.07 15.61 -3.80
CA SER A 176 5.51 15.78 -4.07
C SER A 176 6.39 15.48 -2.84
N GLY A 177 5.82 15.44 -1.65
CA GLY A 177 6.56 15.36 -0.40
C GLY A 177 7.23 16.68 0.01
N GLU A 178 6.96 17.81 -0.67
CA GLU A 178 7.38 19.15 -0.22
C GLU A 178 6.89 19.39 1.22
N MET A 179 5.67 18.97 1.50
CA MET A 179 5.09 18.88 2.83
C MET A 179 4.91 17.42 3.22
N ILE A 180 5.39 17.07 4.39
CA ILE A 180 5.09 15.76 5.01
C ILE A 180 4.05 16.03 6.11
N ALA A 181 2.92 15.32 6.02
CA ALA A 181 1.86 15.43 7.01
C ALA A 181 2.00 14.34 8.06
N ASP A 182 1.70 14.71 9.29
CA ASP A 182 1.66 13.82 10.44
C ASP A 182 0.53 14.25 11.38
N PHE A 183 0.30 13.48 12.42
CA PHE A 183 -0.68 13.76 13.46
C PHE A 183 0.04 13.97 14.81
N CYS A 184 -0.18 15.14 15.42
CA CYS A 184 0.37 15.51 16.73
C CYS A 184 -0.74 15.64 17.77
#